data_2c146d220c90e54419a4a5049b9f709e
#
_entry.id   2c146d220c90e54419a4a5049b9f709e
#
_cell.length_a   1.000
_cell.length_b   1.000
_cell.length_c   1.000
_cell.angle_alpha   90.00
_cell.angle_beta   90.00
_cell.angle_gamma   90.00
#
_symmetry.space_group_name_H-M   'P 1'
#
loop_
_entity.id
_entity.type
_entity.pdbx_description
1 polymer ?
#
loop_
_entity_poly.entity_id
_entity_poly.type
_entity_poly.pdbx_seq_one_letter_code
_entity_poly.pdbx_strand_id
1 'polypeptide(L)'
;DPDTRFSTPLGRTKRAAWSNPIALEDIKQIGRASSGTVNEVLLSAAAGALGRVLEEDPQFESGLELRGVVPVNLRGDEPLSALGNKFGLVFMPIPVGIADSEARLEHVRESMARIKASPEALGWFAMLRALGRVPTWMEVLGVELFSRKATLVITSLAGPKQQLHFCGSAIEDVMFWVPCAGNVGLGMSMLSYNGRVRLGVTADVGQLNNPAEIASEFESELRGSTSAGR
;
A
#
# COMPACT_ATOMS: atom_id res chain seq x y z
N ASP A 1 -3.43 -3.64 -16.42
CA ASP A 1 -4.34 -3.74 -15.29
C ASP A 1 -5.75 -4.05 -15.76
N PRO A 2 -6.53 -4.81 -14.98
CA PRO A 2 -7.94 -5.07 -15.29
C PRO A 2 -8.75 -3.78 -15.25
N ASP A 3 -9.80 -3.72 -16.09
CA ASP A 3 -10.68 -2.57 -16.21
C ASP A 3 -11.74 -2.62 -15.11
N THR A 4 -11.42 -2.09 -13.95
CA THR A 4 -12.31 -2.01 -12.77
C THR A 4 -12.72 -0.54 -12.53
N ARG A 5 -13.59 -0.29 -11.53
CA ARG A 5 -13.94 1.08 -11.12
C ARG A 5 -12.71 1.96 -10.83
N PHE A 6 -11.57 1.36 -10.43
CA PHE A 6 -10.32 2.10 -10.19
C PHE A 6 -9.57 2.51 -11.46
N SER A 7 -10.03 2.09 -12.64
CA SER A 7 -9.48 2.49 -13.95
C SER A 7 -10.23 3.66 -14.56
N THR A 8 -11.32 4.15 -13.93
CA THR A 8 -12.10 5.27 -14.45
C THR A 8 -11.31 6.58 -14.44
N PRO A 9 -11.59 7.51 -15.35
CA PRO A 9 -10.89 8.80 -15.40
C PRO A 9 -10.97 9.56 -14.08
N LEU A 10 -9.85 10.18 -13.69
CA LEU A 10 -9.76 10.92 -12.43
C LEU A 10 -10.51 12.24 -12.50
N GLY A 11 -11.21 12.55 -11.40
CA GLY A 11 -11.80 13.85 -11.14
C GLY A 11 -10.82 14.81 -10.44
N ARG A 12 -11.38 15.92 -9.95
CA ARG A 12 -10.61 16.92 -9.17
C ARG A 12 -10.74 16.75 -7.67
N THR A 13 -11.75 15.99 -7.22
CA THR A 13 -12.06 15.83 -5.80
C THR A 13 -11.48 14.53 -5.27
N LYS A 14 -10.71 14.64 -4.20
CA LYS A 14 -10.19 13.50 -3.46
C LYS A 14 -10.86 13.44 -2.10
N ARG A 15 -11.02 12.23 -1.57
CA ARG A 15 -11.41 11.98 -0.19
C ARG A 15 -10.36 11.14 0.50
N ALA A 16 -10.22 11.37 1.80
CA ALA A 16 -9.34 10.60 2.67
C ALA A 16 -10.13 9.99 3.81
N ALA A 17 -9.74 8.79 4.20
CA ALA A 17 -10.24 8.09 5.38
C ALA A 17 -9.09 7.34 6.05
N TRP A 18 -9.35 6.82 7.25
CA TRP A 18 -8.37 6.02 7.99
C TRP A 18 -9.07 5.02 8.89
N SER A 19 -8.38 3.92 9.19
CA SER A 19 -8.86 2.87 10.09
C SER A 19 -8.77 3.30 11.55
N ASN A 20 -9.49 2.59 12.41
CA ASN A 20 -9.17 2.58 13.83
C ASN A 20 -7.76 2.00 14.07
N PRO A 21 -7.12 2.30 15.23
CA PRO A 21 -5.82 1.75 15.54
C PRO A 21 -5.93 0.24 15.81
N ILE A 22 -5.02 -0.52 15.21
CA ILE A 22 -4.93 -1.98 15.37
C ILE A 22 -3.64 -2.28 16.12
N ALA A 23 -3.68 -3.16 17.10
CA ALA A 23 -2.48 -3.51 17.87
C ALA A 23 -1.44 -4.18 16.96
N LEU A 24 -0.22 -3.64 16.95
CA LEU A 24 0.88 -4.21 16.16
C LEU A 24 1.21 -5.65 16.58
N GLU A 25 0.99 -5.98 17.85
CA GLU A 25 1.22 -7.32 18.36
C GLU A 25 0.27 -8.36 17.77
N ASP A 26 -1.00 -8.01 17.54
CA ASP A 26 -1.94 -8.90 16.87
C ASP A 26 -1.48 -9.21 15.45
N ILE A 27 -1.02 -8.20 14.71
CA ILE A 27 -0.49 -8.37 13.36
C ILE A 27 0.76 -9.26 13.37
N LYS A 28 1.65 -9.10 14.35
CA LYS A 28 2.82 -9.96 14.53
C LYS A 28 2.44 -11.40 14.89
N GLN A 29 1.36 -11.61 15.64
CA GLN A 29 0.85 -12.96 15.94
C GLN A 29 0.38 -13.65 14.66
N ILE A 30 -0.39 -12.98 13.82
CA ILE A 30 -0.79 -13.50 12.50
C ILE A 30 0.47 -13.85 11.67
N GLY A 31 1.44 -12.95 11.60
CA GLY A 31 2.68 -13.17 10.87
C GLY A 31 3.47 -14.40 11.39
N ARG A 32 3.57 -14.58 12.71
CA ARG A 32 4.23 -15.75 13.31
C ARG A 32 3.50 -17.06 12.99
N ALA A 33 2.17 -17.05 13.06
CA ALA A 33 1.37 -18.24 12.77
C ALA A 33 1.49 -18.69 11.30
N SER A 34 1.63 -17.72 10.38
CA SER A 34 1.73 -17.97 8.94
C SER A 34 3.16 -17.92 8.38
N SER A 35 4.19 -17.81 9.24
CA SER A 35 5.60 -17.58 8.84
C SER A 35 5.80 -16.35 7.94
N GLY A 36 4.91 -15.35 8.07
CA GLY A 36 4.93 -14.11 7.31
C GLY A 36 5.49 -12.93 8.11
N THR A 37 5.87 -11.87 7.42
CA THR A 37 6.26 -10.60 8.01
C THR A 37 5.04 -9.70 8.26
N VAL A 38 5.17 -8.72 9.17
CA VAL A 38 4.14 -7.69 9.40
C VAL A 38 3.71 -7.02 8.09
N ASN A 39 4.66 -6.71 7.21
CA ASN A 39 4.35 -6.06 5.93
C ASN A 39 3.52 -6.96 5.00
N GLU A 40 3.82 -8.24 4.94
CA GLU A 40 3.07 -9.22 4.13
C GLU A 40 1.64 -9.40 4.65
N VAL A 41 1.47 -9.46 5.97
CA VAL A 41 0.13 -9.50 6.62
C VAL A 41 -0.68 -8.25 6.30
N LEU A 42 -0.07 -7.07 6.42
CA LEU A 42 -0.73 -5.80 6.10
C LEU A 42 -1.12 -5.69 4.63
N LEU A 43 -0.25 -6.12 3.72
CA LEU A 43 -0.53 -6.13 2.28
C LEU A 43 -1.64 -7.13 1.93
N SER A 44 -1.65 -8.32 2.55
CA SER A 44 -2.72 -9.32 2.39
C SER A 44 -4.07 -8.79 2.88
N ALA A 45 -4.11 -8.16 4.05
CA ALA A 45 -5.33 -7.54 4.57
C ALA A 45 -5.83 -6.39 3.68
N ALA A 46 -4.91 -5.58 3.14
CA ALA A 46 -5.24 -4.52 2.19
C ALA A 46 -5.81 -5.08 0.88
N ALA A 47 -5.26 -6.19 0.38
CA ALA A 47 -5.80 -6.88 -0.80
C ALA A 47 -7.21 -7.44 -0.54
N GLY A 48 -7.44 -8.04 0.63
CA GLY A 48 -8.77 -8.52 1.02
C GLY A 48 -9.80 -7.40 1.13
N ALA A 49 -9.43 -6.29 1.77
CA ALA A 49 -10.29 -5.12 1.86
C ALA A 49 -10.66 -4.54 0.48
N LEU A 50 -9.70 -4.48 -0.44
CA LEU A 50 -9.97 -4.06 -1.83
C LEU A 50 -10.88 -5.05 -2.54
N GLY A 51 -10.68 -6.36 -2.34
CA GLY A 51 -11.53 -7.41 -2.90
C GLY A 51 -12.98 -7.26 -2.47
N ARG A 52 -13.23 -7.03 -1.17
CA ARG A 52 -14.60 -6.78 -0.64
C ARG A 52 -15.27 -5.58 -1.30
N VAL A 53 -14.54 -4.48 -1.46
CA VAL A 53 -15.08 -3.26 -2.10
C VAL A 53 -15.34 -3.48 -3.60
N LEU A 54 -14.63 -4.41 -4.23
CA LEU A 54 -14.79 -4.76 -5.64
C LEU A 54 -15.81 -5.87 -5.90
N GLU A 55 -16.33 -6.58 -4.89
CA GLU A 55 -17.29 -7.69 -5.08
C GLU A 55 -18.51 -7.31 -5.94
N GLU A 56 -18.92 -6.04 -5.88
CA GLU A 56 -20.03 -5.52 -6.71
C GLU A 56 -19.57 -4.97 -8.08
N ASP A 57 -18.27 -4.98 -8.38
CA ASP A 57 -17.77 -4.51 -9.67
C ASP A 57 -18.03 -5.57 -10.75
N PRO A 58 -18.62 -5.21 -11.91
CA PRO A 58 -18.91 -6.17 -12.98
C PRO A 58 -17.69 -6.90 -13.53
N GLN A 59 -16.49 -6.35 -13.33
CA GLN A 59 -15.22 -6.95 -13.78
C GLN A 59 -14.55 -7.77 -12.67
N PHE A 60 -15.18 -7.89 -11.50
CA PHE A 60 -14.61 -8.68 -10.42
C PHE A 60 -14.77 -10.17 -10.72
N GLU A 61 -13.64 -10.88 -10.66
CA GLU A 61 -13.60 -12.33 -10.84
C GLU A 61 -12.63 -12.98 -9.85
N SER A 62 -12.80 -14.27 -9.63
CA SER A 62 -11.89 -15.05 -8.80
C SER A 62 -10.48 -15.04 -9.41
N GLY A 63 -9.48 -14.74 -8.59
CA GLY A 63 -8.09 -14.61 -9.03
C GLY A 63 -7.74 -13.25 -9.62
N LEU A 64 -8.64 -12.27 -9.58
CA LEU A 64 -8.35 -10.91 -10.02
C LEU A 64 -7.16 -10.31 -9.26
N GLU A 65 -6.21 -9.74 -9.98
CA GLU A 65 -5.08 -9.01 -9.42
C GLU A 65 -5.07 -7.56 -9.91
N LEU A 66 -4.96 -6.62 -8.99
CA LEU A 66 -4.64 -5.23 -9.30
C LEU A 66 -3.13 -5.03 -9.29
N ARG A 67 -2.65 -4.02 -9.98
CA ARG A 67 -1.24 -3.66 -9.95
C ARG A 67 -0.99 -2.49 -9.00
N GLY A 68 -0.33 -2.77 -7.87
CA GLY A 68 0.12 -1.77 -6.91
C GLY A 68 1.53 -1.28 -7.20
N VAL A 69 1.78 0.02 -7.03
CA VAL A 69 3.13 0.57 -6.91
C VAL A 69 3.54 0.57 -5.46
N VAL A 70 4.64 -0.10 -5.16
CA VAL A 70 5.21 -0.19 -3.81
C VAL A 70 6.57 0.52 -3.78
N PRO A 71 6.74 1.57 -2.98
CA PRO A 71 8.05 2.17 -2.74
C PRO A 71 8.94 1.21 -1.92
N VAL A 72 10.14 0.95 -2.41
CA VAL A 72 11.14 0.11 -1.75
C VAL A 72 12.32 0.96 -1.34
N ASN A 73 12.71 0.90 -0.06
CA ASN A 73 13.87 1.61 0.45
C ASN A 73 15.16 1.01 -0.12
N LEU A 74 16.00 1.84 -0.73
CA LEU A 74 17.29 1.46 -1.32
C LEU A 74 18.50 1.99 -0.52
N ARG A 75 18.29 2.56 0.68
CA ARG A 75 19.38 3.15 1.49
C ARG A 75 20.29 2.11 2.15
N GLY A 76 19.83 0.86 2.31
CA GLY A 76 20.57 -0.12 3.11
C GLY A 76 20.81 0.40 4.54
N ASP A 77 22.06 0.25 5.03
CA ASP A 77 22.48 0.67 6.37
C ASP A 77 22.97 2.12 6.46
N GLU A 78 22.69 2.96 5.44
CA GLU A 78 23.09 4.36 5.48
C GLU A 78 22.42 5.13 6.64
N PRO A 79 23.17 6.00 7.36
CA PRO A 79 22.61 6.75 8.47
C PRO A 79 21.50 7.69 8.00
N LEU A 80 20.45 7.83 8.83
CA LEU A 80 19.29 8.71 8.58
C LEU A 80 19.65 10.20 8.43
N SER A 81 20.87 10.57 8.86
CA SER A 81 21.39 11.94 8.70
C SER A 81 21.72 12.32 7.26
N ALA A 82 21.88 11.34 6.36
CA ALA A 82 22.02 11.62 4.94
C ALA A 82 20.67 12.04 4.35
N LEU A 83 20.47 13.35 4.15
CA LEU A 83 19.27 13.90 3.50
C LEU A 83 19.17 13.39 2.05
N GLY A 84 17.96 13.16 1.60
CA GLY A 84 17.65 12.75 0.23
C GLY A 84 16.75 11.52 0.17
N ASN A 85 16.07 11.34 -0.94
CA ASN A 85 15.18 10.20 -1.19
C ASN A 85 15.93 9.14 -2.02
N LYS A 86 16.21 7.99 -1.40
CA LYS A 86 16.77 6.80 -2.06
C LYS A 86 15.75 5.68 -2.00
N PHE A 87 14.78 5.68 -2.87
CA PHE A 87 13.81 4.60 -3.01
C PHE A 87 13.66 4.21 -4.47
N GLY A 88 13.34 2.96 -4.70
CA GLY A 88 12.87 2.46 -5.99
C GLY A 88 11.36 2.26 -5.93
N LEU A 89 10.73 2.23 -7.08
CA LEU A 89 9.34 1.83 -7.23
C LEU A 89 9.31 0.45 -7.86
N VAL A 90 8.48 -0.44 -7.32
CA VAL A 90 8.25 -1.75 -7.91
C VAL A 90 6.77 -1.95 -8.14
N PHE A 91 6.43 -2.66 -9.20
CA PHE A 91 5.07 -3.10 -9.44
C PHE A 91 4.85 -4.43 -8.74
N MET A 92 3.78 -4.51 -7.96
CA MET A 92 3.40 -5.70 -7.21
C MET A 92 1.96 -6.09 -7.57
N PRO A 93 1.70 -7.38 -7.89
CA PRO A 93 0.33 -7.88 -7.99
C PRO A 93 -0.32 -7.85 -6.61
N ILE A 94 -1.50 -7.28 -6.53
CA ILE A 94 -2.34 -7.22 -5.34
C ILE A 94 -3.52 -8.17 -5.55
N PRO A 95 -3.55 -9.34 -4.89
CA PRO A 95 -4.48 -10.42 -5.18
C PRO A 95 -5.86 -10.17 -4.56
N VAL A 96 -6.64 -9.27 -5.15
CA VAL A 96 -7.96 -8.87 -4.66
C VAL A 96 -9.03 -9.95 -4.86
N GLY A 97 -8.87 -10.83 -5.85
CA GLY A 97 -9.78 -11.91 -6.17
C GLY A 97 -9.53 -13.21 -5.39
N ILE A 98 -8.58 -13.24 -4.44
CA ILE A 98 -8.34 -14.38 -3.56
C ILE A 98 -9.09 -14.15 -2.24
N ALA A 99 -10.22 -14.84 -2.06
CA ALA A 99 -11.07 -14.69 -0.88
C ALA A 99 -10.46 -15.31 0.39
N ASP A 100 -9.80 -16.46 0.26
CA ASP A 100 -9.16 -17.14 1.38
C ASP A 100 -7.94 -16.37 1.88
N SER A 101 -7.91 -16.05 3.18
CA SER A 101 -6.90 -15.17 3.78
C SER A 101 -5.51 -15.83 3.84
N GLU A 102 -5.43 -17.16 4.02
CA GLU A 102 -4.16 -17.88 4.09
C GLU A 102 -3.55 -18.00 2.69
N ALA A 103 -4.35 -18.39 1.69
CA ALA A 103 -3.92 -18.45 0.29
C ALA A 103 -3.50 -17.07 -0.22
N ARG A 104 -4.23 -16.02 0.15
CA ARG A 104 -3.91 -14.63 -0.21
C ARG A 104 -2.59 -14.19 0.41
N LEU A 105 -2.35 -14.51 1.69
CA LEU A 105 -1.10 -14.17 2.36
C LEU A 105 0.09 -14.92 1.73
N GLU A 106 -0.06 -16.20 1.41
CA GLU A 106 0.99 -16.95 0.72
C GLU A 106 1.32 -16.35 -0.64
N HIS A 107 0.31 -16.00 -1.43
CA HIS A 107 0.50 -15.33 -2.72
C HIS A 107 1.25 -13.99 -2.60
N VAL A 108 0.93 -13.19 -1.56
CA VAL A 108 1.64 -11.95 -1.25
C VAL A 108 3.10 -12.23 -0.88
N ARG A 109 3.37 -13.25 -0.07
CA ARG A 109 4.74 -13.67 0.32
C ARG A 109 5.59 -14.05 -0.89
N GLU A 110 5.05 -14.90 -1.78
CA GLU A 110 5.73 -15.29 -3.01
C GLU A 110 6.04 -14.08 -3.90
N SER A 111 5.08 -13.18 -4.05
CA SER A 111 5.25 -11.95 -4.83
C SER A 111 6.31 -11.04 -4.24
N MET A 112 6.32 -10.85 -2.91
CA MET A 112 7.35 -10.09 -2.21
C MET A 112 8.73 -10.75 -2.30
N ALA A 113 8.82 -12.07 -2.24
CA ALA A 113 10.08 -12.80 -2.42
C ALA A 113 10.66 -12.59 -3.82
N ARG A 114 9.81 -12.69 -4.86
CA ARG A 114 10.21 -12.40 -6.25
C ARG A 114 10.74 -10.98 -6.42
N ILE A 115 10.05 -9.98 -5.83
CA ILE A 115 10.46 -8.58 -5.89
C ILE A 115 11.81 -8.36 -5.19
N LYS A 116 12.01 -8.94 -4.01
CA LYS A 116 13.27 -8.82 -3.26
C LYS A 116 14.45 -9.46 -4.00
N ALA A 117 14.22 -10.53 -4.76
CA ALA A 117 15.23 -11.21 -5.55
C ALA A 117 15.52 -10.51 -6.89
N SER A 118 14.66 -9.59 -7.33
CA SER A 118 14.76 -8.90 -8.61
C SER A 118 15.61 -7.64 -8.53
N PRO A 119 16.43 -7.31 -9.55
CA PRO A 119 17.10 -6.03 -9.67
C PRO A 119 16.16 -4.88 -10.10
N GLU A 120 14.86 -5.14 -10.21
CA GLU A 120 13.86 -4.23 -10.74
C GLU A 120 13.84 -2.89 -10.00
N ALA A 121 13.90 -2.92 -8.66
CA ALA A 121 13.91 -1.71 -7.83
C ALA A 121 15.11 -0.80 -8.14
N LEU A 122 16.29 -1.38 -8.41
CA LEU A 122 17.48 -0.63 -8.81
C LEU A 122 17.34 -0.05 -10.23
N GLY A 123 16.74 -0.81 -11.15
CA GLY A 123 16.44 -0.36 -12.51
C GLY A 123 15.49 0.83 -12.52
N TRP A 124 14.41 0.77 -11.74
CA TRP A 124 13.46 1.87 -11.59
C TRP A 124 14.09 3.10 -10.93
N PHE A 125 14.92 2.91 -9.91
CA PHE A 125 15.65 4.02 -9.30
C PHE A 125 16.58 4.72 -10.28
N ALA A 126 17.34 3.96 -11.08
CA ALA A 126 18.21 4.51 -12.12
C ALA A 126 17.39 5.26 -13.18
N MET A 127 16.24 4.73 -13.59
CA MET A 127 15.34 5.37 -14.54
C MET A 127 14.75 6.67 -13.99
N LEU A 128 14.24 6.68 -12.76
CA LEU A 128 13.70 7.89 -12.11
C LEU A 128 14.79 8.96 -11.98
N ARG A 129 16.02 8.57 -11.66
CA ARG A 129 17.15 9.48 -11.59
C ARG A 129 17.55 10.05 -12.95
N ALA A 130 17.39 9.28 -14.03
CA ALA A 130 17.58 9.74 -15.40
C ALA A 130 16.45 10.69 -15.82
N LEU A 131 15.18 10.36 -15.51
CA LEU A 131 14.00 11.20 -15.79
C LEU A 131 14.13 12.60 -15.16
N GLY A 132 14.68 12.73 -13.95
CA GLY A 132 14.93 14.03 -13.32
C GLY A 132 16.02 14.89 -14.01
N ARG A 133 16.61 14.43 -15.13
CA ARG A 133 17.61 15.15 -15.93
C ARG A 133 17.15 15.45 -17.35
N VAL A 134 16.01 14.90 -17.76
CA VAL A 134 15.44 15.14 -19.10
C VAL A 134 14.54 16.37 -19.11
N PRO A 135 14.23 16.95 -20.29
CA PRO A 135 13.26 18.03 -20.41
C PRO A 135 11.88 17.64 -19.88
N THR A 136 11.15 18.60 -19.30
CA THR A 136 9.86 18.40 -18.64
C THR A 136 8.82 17.63 -19.48
N TRP A 137 8.82 17.81 -20.81
CA TRP A 137 7.88 17.08 -21.67
C TRP A 137 8.15 15.56 -21.71
N MET A 138 9.41 15.13 -21.61
CA MET A 138 9.78 13.72 -21.49
C MET A 138 9.44 13.17 -20.11
N GLU A 139 9.62 13.98 -19.07
CA GLU A 139 9.22 13.63 -17.69
C GLU A 139 7.72 13.38 -17.60
N VAL A 140 6.89 14.29 -18.13
CA VAL A 140 5.43 14.15 -18.18
C VAL A 140 5.01 12.88 -18.92
N LEU A 141 5.60 12.62 -20.08
CA LEU A 141 5.33 11.42 -20.86
C LEU A 141 5.72 10.14 -20.06
N GLY A 142 6.89 10.17 -19.41
CA GLY A 142 7.36 9.06 -18.57
C GLY A 142 6.42 8.78 -17.40
N VAL A 143 5.96 9.81 -16.68
CA VAL A 143 4.99 9.70 -15.59
C VAL A 143 3.65 9.18 -16.09
N GLU A 144 3.19 9.66 -17.24
CA GLU A 144 1.92 9.21 -17.84
C GLU A 144 1.97 7.72 -18.23
N LEU A 145 3.04 7.28 -18.89
CA LEU A 145 3.25 5.88 -19.25
C LEU A 145 3.37 4.97 -18.02
N PHE A 146 4.05 5.45 -16.98
CA PHE A 146 4.19 4.73 -15.71
C PHE A 146 2.84 4.59 -14.99
N SER A 147 2.08 5.68 -14.89
CA SER A 147 0.80 5.72 -14.17
C SER A 147 -0.30 4.87 -14.83
N ARG A 148 -0.21 4.63 -16.14
CA ARG A 148 -1.12 3.70 -16.85
C ARG A 148 -0.92 2.23 -16.48
N LYS A 149 0.21 1.90 -15.83
CA LYS A 149 0.57 0.53 -15.45
C LYS A 149 0.18 0.18 -14.01
N ALA A 150 -0.42 1.09 -13.28
CA ALA A 150 -0.77 0.88 -11.88
C ALA A 150 -2.15 1.41 -11.54
N THR A 151 -2.88 0.65 -10.75
CA THR A 151 -4.19 1.01 -10.21
C THR A 151 -4.05 1.83 -8.93
N LEU A 152 -3.08 1.48 -8.08
CA LEU A 152 -2.93 2.11 -6.77
C LEU A 152 -1.46 2.26 -6.36
N VAL A 153 -1.22 3.19 -5.44
CA VAL A 153 0.04 3.26 -4.67
C VAL A 153 -0.22 2.70 -3.29
N ILE A 154 0.59 1.74 -2.86
CA ILE A 154 0.48 1.15 -1.53
C ILE A 154 1.84 1.16 -0.83
N THR A 155 1.88 1.62 0.42
CA THR A 155 3.12 1.71 1.18
C THR A 155 2.91 1.38 2.65
N SER A 156 3.92 0.78 3.26
CA SER A 156 3.95 0.49 4.69
C SER A 156 5.25 1.02 5.29
N LEU A 157 5.12 1.78 6.36
CA LEU A 157 6.25 2.37 7.08
C LEU A 157 6.23 1.99 8.55
N ALA A 158 7.40 1.59 9.06
CA ALA A 158 7.62 1.46 10.48
C ALA A 158 7.96 2.84 11.06
N GLY A 159 7.03 3.40 11.83
CA GLY A 159 7.22 4.65 12.55
C GLY A 159 7.82 4.46 13.94
N PRO A 160 7.87 5.53 14.74
CA PRO A 160 8.44 5.51 16.08
C PRO A 160 7.78 4.48 17.00
N LYS A 161 8.61 3.67 17.67
CA LYS A 161 8.14 2.63 18.59
C LYS A 161 7.63 3.20 19.92
N GLN A 162 8.10 4.38 20.28
CA GLN A 162 7.73 5.08 21.51
C GLN A 162 6.85 6.27 21.20
N GLN A 163 6.02 6.64 22.18
CA GLN A 163 5.19 7.84 22.10
C GLN A 163 6.06 9.08 21.99
N LEU A 164 5.80 9.89 20.98
CA LEU A 164 6.45 11.17 20.80
C LEU A 164 5.72 12.26 21.58
N HIS A 165 6.47 13.31 21.93
CA HIS A 165 5.92 14.51 22.58
C HIS A 165 6.28 15.75 21.77
N PHE A 166 5.35 16.68 21.69
CA PHE A 166 5.57 17.99 21.07
C PHE A 166 5.15 19.08 22.07
N CYS A 167 6.08 19.96 22.41
CA CYS A 167 5.87 21.02 23.41
C CYS A 167 5.26 20.51 24.73
N GLY A 168 5.70 19.35 25.22
CA GLY A 168 5.22 18.75 26.46
C GLY A 168 3.92 17.94 26.34
N SER A 169 3.22 17.99 25.21
CA SER A 169 2.01 17.22 24.94
C SER A 169 2.34 15.93 24.20
N ALA A 170 1.71 14.83 24.60
CA ALA A 170 1.84 13.56 23.92
C ALA A 170 1.18 13.61 22.53
N ILE A 171 1.85 13.06 21.53
CA ILE A 171 1.26 12.81 20.21
C ILE A 171 0.53 11.48 20.27
N GLU A 172 -0.79 11.53 20.21
CA GLU A 172 -1.63 10.34 20.35
C GLU A 172 -1.56 9.42 19.11
N ASP A 173 -1.61 10.01 17.92
CA ASP A 173 -1.60 9.32 16.64
C ASP A 173 -0.77 10.05 15.60
N VAL A 174 -0.18 9.30 14.69
CA VAL A 174 0.53 9.82 13.52
C VAL A 174 0.00 9.09 12.29
N MET A 175 -0.31 9.86 11.25
CA MET A 175 -0.76 9.34 9.97
C MET A 175 -0.10 10.08 8.82
N PHE A 176 -0.07 9.42 7.68
CA PHE A 176 0.26 10.06 6.41
C PHE A 176 -0.61 9.47 5.30
N TRP A 177 -0.72 10.20 4.21
CA TRP A 177 -1.35 9.73 2.99
C TRP A 177 -0.33 9.78 1.87
N VAL A 178 -0.24 8.67 1.14
CA VAL A 178 0.67 8.59 0.01
C VAL A 178 0.15 9.47 -1.13
N PRO A 179 1.00 10.30 -1.74
CA PRO A 179 0.60 11.09 -2.90
C PRO A 179 0.38 10.18 -4.11
N CYS A 180 -0.70 10.44 -4.83
CA CYS A 180 -0.99 9.80 -6.11
C CYS A 180 -0.68 10.79 -7.25
N ALA A 181 -0.12 10.28 -8.34
CA ALA A 181 0.24 11.07 -9.51
C ALA A 181 -0.23 10.38 -10.80
N GLY A 182 -0.35 11.14 -11.87
CA GLY A 182 -0.82 10.64 -13.17
C GLY A 182 -2.24 10.10 -13.08
N ASN A 183 -2.46 8.88 -13.55
CA ASN A 183 -3.78 8.24 -13.59
C ASN A 183 -4.08 7.35 -12.37
N VAL A 184 -3.25 7.39 -11.33
CA VAL A 184 -3.47 6.62 -10.10
C VAL A 184 -4.35 7.44 -9.17
N GLY A 185 -5.57 6.96 -8.93
CA GLY A 185 -6.56 7.64 -8.10
C GLY A 185 -6.70 7.07 -6.69
N LEU A 186 -6.06 5.94 -6.38
CA LEU A 186 -6.14 5.27 -5.10
C LEU A 186 -4.77 5.19 -4.43
N GLY A 187 -4.67 5.63 -3.19
CA GLY A 187 -3.48 5.54 -2.36
C GLY A 187 -3.78 4.90 -1.02
N MET A 188 -2.97 3.94 -0.61
CA MET A 188 -3.07 3.27 0.69
C MET A 188 -1.73 3.39 1.43
N SER A 189 -1.78 3.85 2.66
CA SER A 189 -0.61 4.05 3.51
C SER A 189 -0.81 3.40 4.87
N MET A 190 0.11 2.54 5.27
CA MET A 190 0.08 1.89 6.57
C MET A 190 1.25 2.41 7.40
N LEU A 191 0.97 2.87 8.62
CA LEU A 191 1.97 3.40 9.53
C LEU A 191 1.85 2.72 10.89
N SER A 192 2.96 2.18 11.39
CA SER A 192 3.03 1.77 12.78
C SER A 192 3.54 2.93 13.65
N TYR A 193 2.85 3.19 14.75
CA TYR A 193 3.22 4.20 15.73
C TYR A 193 2.84 3.74 17.12
N ASN A 194 3.77 3.83 18.08
CA ASN A 194 3.54 3.50 19.48
C ASN A 194 2.79 2.18 19.70
N GLY A 195 3.24 1.11 19.02
CA GLY A 195 2.66 -0.23 19.13
C GLY A 195 1.32 -0.44 18.44
N ARG A 196 0.85 0.52 17.65
CA ARG A 196 -0.41 0.46 16.88
C ARG A 196 -0.14 0.69 15.41
N VAL A 197 -1.01 0.16 14.55
CA VAL A 197 -0.98 0.37 13.10
C VAL A 197 -2.28 1.02 12.66
N ARG A 198 -2.22 1.95 11.73
CA ARG A 198 -3.37 2.52 11.02
C ARG A 198 -3.18 2.43 9.52
N LEU A 199 -4.28 2.22 8.83
CA LEU A 199 -4.38 2.38 7.38
C LEU A 199 -4.93 3.77 7.08
N GLY A 200 -4.25 4.53 6.21
CA GLY A 200 -4.78 5.72 5.55
C GLY A 200 -5.14 5.39 4.10
N VAL A 201 -6.29 5.82 3.67
CA VAL A 201 -6.79 5.64 2.29
C VAL A 201 -7.09 7.00 1.70
N THR A 202 -6.58 7.26 0.50
CA THR A 202 -6.93 8.42 -0.32
C THR A 202 -7.51 7.92 -1.63
N ALA A 203 -8.66 8.39 -2.02
CA ALA A 203 -9.30 7.99 -3.26
C ALA A 203 -9.84 9.17 -4.06
N ASP A 204 -9.81 9.06 -5.38
CA ASP A 204 -10.58 9.93 -6.26
C ASP A 204 -12.07 9.61 -6.12
N VAL A 205 -12.89 10.64 -5.97
CA VAL A 205 -14.36 10.48 -5.78
C VAL A 205 -15.02 9.80 -6.98
N GLY A 206 -14.47 9.96 -8.19
CA GLY A 206 -14.96 9.28 -9.40
C GLY A 206 -14.69 7.76 -9.39
N GLN A 207 -13.68 7.32 -8.67
CA GLN A 207 -13.31 5.89 -8.54
C GLN A 207 -13.90 5.25 -7.27
N LEU A 208 -13.84 5.96 -6.15
CA LEU A 208 -14.38 5.51 -4.86
C LEU A 208 -14.88 6.70 -4.04
N ASN A 209 -16.18 6.80 -3.91
CA ASN A 209 -16.79 7.91 -3.19
C ASN A 209 -16.63 7.81 -1.66
N ASN A 210 -16.49 6.59 -1.12
CA ASN A 210 -16.37 6.34 0.32
C ASN A 210 -15.12 5.53 0.66
N PRO A 211 -13.94 6.14 0.79
CA PRO A 211 -12.71 5.42 1.13
C PRO A 211 -12.73 4.81 2.54
N ALA A 212 -13.68 5.19 3.41
CA ALA A 212 -13.85 4.59 4.72
C ALA A 212 -14.29 3.11 4.64
N GLU A 213 -14.90 2.68 3.54
CA GLU A 213 -15.23 1.27 3.30
C GLU A 213 -13.95 0.41 3.29
N ILE A 214 -12.91 0.82 2.53
CA ILE A 214 -11.62 0.10 2.51
C ILE A 214 -11.02 0.06 3.93
N ALA A 215 -11.09 1.16 4.67
CA ALA A 215 -10.53 1.22 6.02
C ALA A 215 -11.27 0.27 6.99
N SER A 216 -12.59 0.17 6.88
CA SER A 216 -13.42 -0.73 7.67
C SER A 216 -13.17 -2.20 7.31
N GLU A 217 -13.12 -2.53 6.03
CA GLU A 217 -12.85 -3.89 5.56
C GLU A 217 -11.44 -4.35 5.94
N PHE A 218 -10.45 -3.46 5.91
CA PHE A 218 -9.10 -3.75 6.38
C PHE A 218 -9.06 -4.15 7.86
N GLU A 219 -9.83 -3.45 8.72
CA GLU A 219 -9.98 -3.83 10.13
C GLU A 219 -10.62 -5.19 10.27
N SER A 220 -11.66 -5.48 9.47
CA SER A 220 -12.40 -6.75 9.48
C SER A 220 -11.51 -7.92 9.06
N GLU A 221 -10.70 -7.77 8.01
CA GLU A 221 -9.74 -8.77 7.54
C GLU A 221 -8.71 -9.13 8.63
N LEU A 222 -8.15 -8.15 9.33
CA LEU A 222 -7.19 -8.41 10.41
C LEU A 222 -7.82 -9.05 11.64
N ARG A 223 -9.05 -8.67 12.00
CA ARG A 223 -9.78 -9.30 13.12
C ARG A 223 -10.17 -10.75 12.79
N GLY A 224 -10.62 -11.02 11.56
CA GLY A 224 -10.96 -12.37 11.10
C GLY A 224 -9.75 -13.31 11.17
N SER A 225 -8.60 -12.86 10.72
CA SER A 225 -7.35 -13.62 10.76
C SER A 225 -6.85 -13.88 12.19
N THR A 226 -7.13 -13.01 13.16
CA THR A 226 -6.77 -13.21 14.57
C THR A 226 -7.64 -14.29 15.23
N SER A 227 -8.91 -14.44 14.83
CA SER A 227 -9.83 -15.43 15.40
C SER A 227 -9.62 -16.83 14.84
N ALA A 228 -9.12 -16.97 13.61
CA ALA A 228 -8.81 -18.27 12.98
C ALA A 228 -7.53 -18.92 13.54
N GLY A 229 -6.64 -18.15 14.17
CA GLY A 229 -5.38 -18.64 14.76
C GLY A 229 -5.45 -19.00 16.25
N ARG A 230 -6.65 -19.02 16.85
CA ARG A 230 -6.90 -19.51 18.22
C ARG A 230 -7.62 -20.83 18.19
#